data_70afae8cc79a22430f49aa4da57e760e
#
_entry.id   70afae8cc79a22430f49aa4da57e760e
#
_cell.length_a   1.000
_cell.length_b   1.000
_cell.length_c   1.000
_cell.angle_alpha   90.00
_cell.angle_beta   90.00
_cell.angle_gamma   90.00
#
_symmetry.space_group_name_H-M   'P 1'
#
loop_
_entity.id
_entity.type
_entity.pdbx_description
1 polymer ?
#
loop_
_entity_poly.entity_id
_entity_poly.type
_entity_poly.pdbx_seq_one_letter_code
_entity_poly.pdbx_strand_id
1 'polypeptide(L)'
;MKNYLKYDDTQVFKYDNFVLAVIYTIGHILIAITCNRIITGATFDVAAADAFIEPIINGFWFYLLLVVLKKIILDKVNSSKLSFLNANQIGVYLAILYTIGHIFIAMTCNRILTGAPLNLAALDAIIEPIINGFWFYLLFEVFNFYKFKVQTSAAGRSSKNPSLSQSSKFAPINNRKNLD
;
A
#
# COMPACT_ATOMS: atom_id res chain seq x y z
N MET A 1 34.04 -5.03 21.60
CA MET A 1 33.96 -4.38 20.29
C MET A 1 33.09 -5.24 19.39
N LYS A 2 31.77 -5.10 19.47
CA LYS A 2 30.78 -5.73 18.61
C LYS A 2 29.95 -4.63 17.97
N ASN A 3 30.53 -3.88 17.05
CA ASN A 3 29.83 -2.90 16.23
C ASN A 3 30.22 -3.12 14.78
N TYR A 4 29.87 -4.30 14.24
CA TYR A 4 29.93 -4.52 12.79
C TYR A 4 28.52 -4.70 12.27
N LEU A 5 28.04 -3.61 11.63
CA LEU A 5 26.96 -3.60 10.66
C LEU A 5 25.67 -4.25 11.16
N LYS A 6 25.04 -3.63 12.14
CA LYS A 6 23.61 -3.59 12.15
C LYS A 6 23.24 -2.72 10.93
N TYR A 7 23.34 -3.35 9.74
CA TYR A 7 22.72 -2.78 8.55
C TYR A 7 21.29 -2.49 8.96
N ASP A 8 20.92 -1.23 8.91
CA ASP A 8 19.61 -0.82 9.43
C ASP A 8 18.54 -1.34 8.47
N ASP A 9 18.15 -2.61 8.66
CA ASP A 9 17.11 -3.28 7.87
C ASP A 9 15.83 -2.44 7.82
N THR A 10 15.62 -1.60 8.83
CA THR A 10 14.47 -0.72 8.91
C THR A 10 14.51 0.40 7.87
N GLN A 11 15.68 0.94 7.56
CA GLN A 11 15.86 2.00 6.56
C GLN A 11 15.67 1.45 5.14
N VAL A 12 16.29 0.33 4.81
CA VAL A 12 16.14 -0.33 3.50
C VAL A 12 14.68 -0.70 3.26
N PHE A 13 14.03 -1.29 4.25
CA PHE A 13 12.61 -1.65 4.17
C PHE A 13 11.72 -0.43 3.93
N LYS A 14 12.06 0.72 4.52
CA LYS A 14 11.32 1.97 4.36
C LYS A 14 11.44 2.54 2.95
N TYR A 15 12.65 2.57 2.38
CA TYR A 15 12.87 3.05 1.01
C TYR A 15 12.20 2.15 -0.03
N ASP A 16 12.29 0.84 0.11
CA ASP A 16 11.67 -0.11 -0.79
C ASP A 16 10.15 0.05 -0.85
N ASN A 17 9.51 0.21 0.32
CA ASN A 17 8.06 0.40 0.39
C ASN A 17 7.63 1.76 -0.19
N PHE A 18 8.45 2.82 0.00
CA PHE A 18 8.19 4.11 -0.61
C PHE A 18 8.26 4.06 -2.13
N VAL A 19 9.30 3.43 -2.68
CA VAL A 19 9.44 3.23 -4.14
C VAL A 19 8.26 2.45 -4.70
N LEU A 20 7.86 1.37 -4.02
CA LEU A 20 6.69 0.58 -4.40
C LEU A 20 5.41 1.42 -4.43
N ALA A 21 5.20 2.26 -3.42
CA ALA A 21 4.05 3.15 -3.35
C ALA A 21 4.04 4.18 -4.49
N VAL A 22 5.20 4.75 -4.84
CA VAL A 22 5.32 5.71 -5.95
C VAL A 22 5.00 5.02 -7.29
N ILE A 23 5.56 3.83 -7.55
CA ILE A 23 5.30 3.07 -8.78
C ILE A 23 3.82 2.68 -8.86
N TYR A 24 3.23 2.24 -7.73
CA TYR A 24 1.80 1.95 -7.66
C TYR A 24 0.96 3.17 -8.03
N THR A 25 1.25 4.33 -7.44
CA THR A 25 0.50 5.57 -7.68
C THR A 25 0.57 6.01 -9.14
N ILE A 26 1.76 5.96 -9.74
CA ILE A 26 1.92 6.30 -11.16
C ILE A 26 1.10 5.34 -12.03
N GLY A 27 1.18 4.04 -11.79
CA GLY A 27 0.41 3.04 -12.53
C GLY A 27 -1.09 3.22 -12.34
N HIS A 28 -1.55 3.50 -11.11
CA HIS A 28 -2.96 3.79 -10.81
C HIS A 28 -3.48 4.98 -11.64
N ILE A 29 -2.76 6.11 -11.65
CA ILE A 29 -3.14 7.30 -12.44
C ILE A 29 -3.22 6.95 -13.94
N LEU A 30 -2.25 6.21 -14.47
CA LEU A 30 -2.26 5.80 -15.88
C LEU A 30 -3.43 4.90 -16.22
N ILE A 31 -3.79 3.98 -15.32
CA ILE A 31 -4.96 3.10 -15.46
C ILE A 31 -6.24 3.92 -15.44
N ALA A 32 -6.40 4.83 -14.47
CA ALA A 32 -7.57 5.69 -14.36
C ALA A 32 -7.79 6.53 -15.64
N ILE A 33 -6.73 7.20 -16.12
CA ILE A 33 -6.79 7.96 -17.39
C ILE A 33 -7.20 7.05 -18.55
N THR A 34 -6.61 5.86 -18.63
CA THR A 34 -6.85 4.93 -19.75
C THR A 34 -8.27 4.38 -19.73
N CYS A 35 -8.75 3.92 -18.56
CA CYS A 35 -10.11 3.41 -18.37
C CYS A 35 -11.14 4.48 -18.71
N ASN A 36 -11.00 5.67 -18.12
CA ASN A 36 -11.89 6.78 -18.36
C ASN A 36 -11.98 7.12 -19.86
N ARG A 37 -10.85 7.24 -20.55
CA ARG A 37 -10.83 7.52 -21.99
C ARG A 37 -11.46 6.43 -22.85
N ILE A 38 -11.21 5.16 -22.55
CA ILE A 38 -11.73 4.03 -23.33
C ILE A 38 -13.23 3.87 -23.10
N ILE A 39 -13.68 3.99 -21.85
CA ILE A 39 -15.07 3.70 -21.48
C ILE A 39 -15.98 4.89 -21.79
N THR A 40 -15.56 6.11 -21.46
CA THR A 40 -16.40 7.30 -21.59
C THR A 40 -16.15 8.10 -22.87
N GLY A 41 -15.02 7.89 -23.53
CA GLY A 41 -14.59 8.70 -24.66
C GLY A 41 -14.06 10.08 -24.27
N ALA A 42 -13.75 10.32 -22.99
CA ALA A 42 -13.25 11.61 -22.52
C ALA A 42 -11.94 12.02 -23.19
N THR A 43 -11.69 13.31 -23.30
CA THR A 43 -10.40 13.86 -23.74
C THR A 43 -9.33 13.59 -22.67
N PHE A 44 -8.05 13.63 -23.05
CA PHE A 44 -6.96 13.31 -22.14
C PHE A 44 -6.92 14.23 -20.91
N ASP A 45 -7.14 15.52 -21.10
CA ASP A 45 -7.15 16.54 -20.04
C ASP A 45 -8.26 16.31 -19.02
N VAL A 46 -9.46 15.96 -19.50
CA VAL A 46 -10.61 15.63 -18.63
C VAL A 46 -10.36 14.33 -17.87
N ALA A 47 -9.88 13.27 -18.54
CA ALA A 47 -9.56 12.01 -17.90
C ALA A 47 -8.42 12.16 -16.88
N ALA A 48 -7.41 13.00 -17.18
CA ALA A 48 -6.35 13.30 -16.24
C ALA A 48 -6.87 14.09 -15.03
N ALA A 49 -7.75 15.07 -15.25
CA ALA A 49 -8.38 15.80 -14.13
C ALA A 49 -9.16 14.86 -13.21
N ASP A 50 -9.94 13.93 -13.77
CA ASP A 50 -10.70 12.94 -13.01
C ASP A 50 -9.76 12.04 -12.19
N ALA A 51 -8.71 11.51 -12.80
CA ALA A 51 -7.72 10.65 -12.15
C ALA A 51 -6.99 11.30 -10.96
N PHE A 52 -6.98 12.63 -10.87
CA PHE A 52 -6.44 13.37 -9.71
C PHE A 52 -7.52 13.80 -8.71
N ILE A 53 -8.67 14.24 -9.18
CA ILE A 53 -9.75 14.79 -8.34
C ILE A 53 -10.44 13.67 -7.56
N GLU A 54 -10.75 12.56 -8.23
CA GLU A 54 -11.44 11.43 -7.61
C GLU A 54 -10.72 10.88 -6.38
N PRO A 55 -9.40 10.56 -6.40
CA PRO A 55 -8.69 10.07 -5.21
C PRO A 55 -8.68 11.07 -4.04
N ILE A 56 -8.66 12.38 -4.33
CA ILE A 56 -8.72 13.42 -3.30
C ILE A 56 -10.09 13.38 -2.59
N ILE A 57 -11.18 13.31 -3.34
CA ILE A 57 -12.53 13.21 -2.79
C ILE A 57 -12.71 11.88 -2.04
N ASN A 58 -12.19 10.79 -2.56
CA ASN A 58 -12.18 9.49 -1.89
C ASN A 58 -11.38 9.50 -0.58
N GLY A 59 -10.25 10.21 -0.55
CA GLY A 59 -9.47 10.43 0.68
C GLY A 59 -10.28 11.18 1.75
N PHE A 60 -11.03 12.21 1.35
CA PHE A 60 -11.93 12.92 2.24
C PHE A 60 -13.09 12.04 2.73
N TRP A 61 -13.69 11.24 1.85
CA TRP A 61 -14.71 10.25 2.20
C TRP A 61 -14.18 9.24 3.23
N PHE A 62 -12.99 8.70 3.01
CA PHE A 62 -12.36 7.78 3.95
C PHE A 62 -12.14 8.43 5.33
N TYR A 63 -11.67 9.68 5.35
CA TYR A 63 -11.53 10.44 6.59
C TYR A 63 -12.85 10.59 7.33
N LEU A 64 -13.92 10.98 6.63
CA LEU A 64 -15.26 11.09 7.22
C LEU A 64 -15.73 9.76 7.81
N LEU A 65 -15.55 8.65 7.08
CA LEU A 65 -15.90 7.32 7.58
C LEU A 65 -15.16 6.99 8.88
N LEU A 66 -13.85 7.26 8.95
CA LEU A 66 -13.08 7.01 10.16
C LEU A 66 -13.57 7.84 11.35
N VAL A 67 -13.88 9.13 11.12
CA VAL A 67 -14.37 10.03 12.18
C VAL A 67 -15.75 9.57 12.68
N VAL A 68 -16.68 9.33 11.76
CA VAL A 68 -18.05 8.91 12.11
C VAL A 68 -18.05 7.53 12.76
N LEU A 69 -17.31 6.59 12.20
CA LEU A 69 -17.26 5.22 12.72
C LEU A 69 -16.59 5.17 14.09
N LYS A 70 -15.49 5.92 14.29
CA LYS A 70 -14.83 6.02 15.59
C LYS A 70 -15.81 6.56 16.65
N LYS A 71 -16.60 7.59 16.32
CA LYS A 71 -17.61 8.14 17.23
C LYS A 71 -18.70 7.11 17.54
N ILE A 72 -19.28 6.47 16.52
CA ILE A 72 -20.34 5.47 16.70
C ILE A 72 -19.86 4.24 17.50
N ILE A 73 -18.62 3.76 17.21
CA ILE A 73 -18.05 2.59 17.90
C ILE A 73 -17.75 2.95 19.36
N LEU A 74 -17.11 4.11 19.63
CA LEU A 74 -16.79 4.50 21.00
C LEU A 74 -18.05 4.70 21.84
N ASP A 75 -19.09 5.31 21.28
CA ASP A 75 -20.36 5.54 21.97
C ASP A 75 -21.14 4.22 22.22
N LYS A 76 -21.01 3.24 21.31
CA LYS A 76 -21.75 1.95 21.39
C LYS A 76 -20.98 0.83 22.08
N VAL A 77 -19.65 0.85 22.10
CA VAL A 77 -18.84 -0.09 22.88
C VAL A 77 -18.99 0.19 24.37
N ASN A 78 -19.21 1.47 24.76
CA ASN A 78 -19.57 1.81 26.15
C ASN A 78 -21.01 1.42 26.53
N SER A 79 -21.89 1.18 25.58
CA SER A 79 -23.22 0.62 25.81
C SER A 79 -23.22 -0.84 25.34
N SER A 80 -23.18 -1.79 26.25
CA SER A 80 -23.09 -3.25 26.13
C SER A 80 -23.82 -3.96 24.95
N LYS A 81 -24.36 -3.22 24.00
CA LYS A 81 -25.14 -3.73 22.86
C LYS A 81 -24.32 -4.15 21.63
N LEU A 82 -23.02 -3.83 21.56
CA LEU A 82 -22.16 -4.17 20.42
C LEU A 82 -20.95 -5.05 20.79
N SER A 83 -20.93 -5.63 21.96
CA SER A 83 -19.82 -6.48 22.43
C SER A 83 -19.65 -7.78 21.62
N PHE A 84 -20.58 -8.09 20.73
CA PHE A 84 -20.51 -9.25 19.83
C PHE A 84 -19.77 -8.99 18.52
N LEU A 85 -19.47 -7.70 18.15
CA LEU A 85 -18.70 -7.39 16.95
C LEU A 85 -17.20 -7.43 17.27
N ASN A 86 -16.53 -8.45 16.75
CA ASN A 86 -15.07 -8.53 16.79
C ASN A 86 -14.44 -7.43 15.93
N ALA A 87 -13.23 -6.99 16.28
CA ALA A 87 -12.47 -5.96 15.51
C ALA A 87 -12.40 -6.27 14.01
N ASN A 88 -12.31 -7.55 13.63
CA ASN A 88 -12.29 -7.98 12.23
C ASN A 88 -13.62 -7.70 11.50
N GLN A 89 -14.76 -7.86 12.16
CA GLN A 89 -16.08 -7.57 11.57
C GLN A 89 -16.27 -6.07 11.32
N ILE A 90 -15.80 -5.24 12.24
CA ILE A 90 -15.82 -3.79 12.08
C ILE A 90 -15.00 -3.37 10.86
N GLY A 91 -13.82 -3.96 10.66
CA GLY A 91 -12.99 -3.73 9.48
C GLY A 91 -13.69 -4.10 8.16
N VAL A 92 -14.42 -5.21 8.14
CA VAL A 92 -15.20 -5.65 6.96
C VAL A 92 -16.34 -4.67 6.67
N TYR A 93 -17.12 -4.24 7.68
CA TYR A 93 -18.16 -3.24 7.49
C TYR A 93 -17.61 -1.91 6.98
N LEU A 94 -16.47 -1.46 7.52
CA LEU A 94 -15.80 -0.25 7.07
C LEU A 94 -15.38 -0.37 5.60
N ALA A 95 -14.80 -1.51 5.21
CA ALA A 95 -14.39 -1.76 3.83
C ALA A 95 -15.58 -1.74 2.87
N ILE A 96 -16.70 -2.37 3.23
CA ILE A 96 -17.93 -2.37 2.43
C ILE A 96 -18.46 -0.94 2.26
N LEU A 97 -18.59 -0.18 3.36
CA LEU A 97 -19.08 1.21 3.33
C LEU A 97 -18.14 2.11 2.50
N TYR A 98 -16.83 1.92 2.67
CA TYR A 98 -15.84 2.64 1.86
C TYR A 98 -16.02 2.33 0.37
N THR A 99 -16.11 1.06 0.00
CA THR A 99 -16.26 0.64 -1.39
C THR A 99 -17.54 1.19 -2.04
N ILE A 100 -18.66 1.12 -1.32
CA ILE A 100 -19.92 1.68 -1.81
C ILE A 100 -19.79 3.20 -2.07
N GLY A 101 -19.26 3.94 -1.10
CA GLY A 101 -19.06 5.37 -1.25
C GLY A 101 -18.06 5.73 -2.34
N HIS A 102 -16.96 4.96 -2.46
CA HIS A 102 -15.99 5.11 -3.53
C HIS A 102 -16.63 4.99 -4.92
N ILE A 103 -17.44 3.94 -5.16
CA ILE A 103 -18.15 3.76 -6.43
C ILE A 103 -19.08 4.97 -6.72
N PHE A 104 -19.80 5.46 -5.72
CA PHE A 104 -20.66 6.64 -5.91
C PHE A 104 -19.85 7.89 -6.23
N ILE A 105 -18.72 8.10 -5.60
CA ILE A 105 -17.84 9.23 -5.84
C ILE A 105 -17.24 9.15 -7.23
N ALA A 106 -16.64 8.01 -7.59
CA ALA A 106 -16.05 7.77 -8.90
C ALA A 106 -17.07 7.99 -10.03
N MET A 107 -18.25 7.38 -9.91
CA MET A 107 -19.35 7.57 -10.88
C MET A 107 -19.78 9.02 -10.99
N THR A 108 -19.84 9.76 -9.88
CA THR A 108 -20.28 11.16 -9.85
C THR A 108 -19.22 12.08 -10.45
N CYS A 109 -17.94 11.90 -10.06
CA CYS A 109 -16.81 12.65 -10.60
C CYS A 109 -16.71 12.46 -12.11
N ASN A 110 -16.70 11.21 -12.55
CA ASN A 110 -16.64 10.86 -13.95
C ASN A 110 -17.81 11.52 -14.72
N ARG A 111 -19.05 11.37 -14.26
CA ARG A 111 -20.21 11.98 -14.91
C ARG A 111 -20.12 13.51 -15.01
N ILE A 112 -19.70 14.18 -13.93
CA ILE A 112 -19.61 15.66 -13.89
C ILE A 112 -18.49 16.16 -14.80
N LEU A 113 -17.33 15.53 -14.76
CA LEU A 113 -16.15 15.98 -15.48
C LEU A 113 -16.19 15.62 -16.97
N THR A 114 -16.65 14.42 -17.31
CA THR A 114 -16.66 13.95 -18.69
C THR A 114 -17.97 14.22 -19.44
N GLY A 115 -19.07 14.46 -18.72
CA GLY A 115 -20.41 14.52 -19.30
C GLY A 115 -20.94 13.15 -19.77
N ALA A 116 -20.24 12.05 -19.46
CA ALA A 116 -20.64 10.72 -19.89
C ALA A 116 -22.01 10.30 -19.36
N PRO A 117 -22.76 9.46 -20.10
CA PRO A 117 -23.99 8.90 -19.59
C PRO A 117 -23.73 8.02 -18.36
N LEU A 118 -24.72 7.94 -17.47
CA LEU A 118 -24.59 7.31 -16.15
C LEU A 118 -24.11 5.85 -16.22
N ASN A 119 -24.54 5.10 -17.21
CA ASN A 119 -24.14 3.71 -17.41
C ASN A 119 -22.64 3.56 -17.71
N LEU A 120 -22.05 4.50 -18.49
CA LEU A 120 -20.60 4.47 -18.75
C LEU A 120 -19.80 4.94 -17.56
N ALA A 121 -20.27 5.99 -16.84
CA ALA A 121 -19.64 6.45 -15.61
C ALA A 121 -19.69 5.36 -14.51
N ALA A 122 -20.80 4.62 -14.40
CA ALA A 122 -20.92 3.49 -13.47
C ALA A 122 -20.02 2.32 -13.87
N LEU A 123 -19.89 2.06 -15.16
CA LEU A 123 -19.03 0.99 -15.68
C LEU A 123 -17.55 1.30 -15.34
N ASP A 124 -17.11 2.52 -15.57
CA ASP A 124 -15.75 2.98 -15.25
C ASP A 124 -15.47 2.88 -13.75
N ALA A 125 -16.37 3.36 -12.91
CA ALA A 125 -16.26 3.31 -11.45
C ALA A 125 -16.16 1.88 -10.87
N ILE A 126 -16.53 0.86 -11.62
CA ILE A 126 -16.40 -0.55 -11.24
C ILE A 126 -15.15 -1.19 -11.86
N ILE A 127 -14.89 -0.94 -13.14
CA ILE A 127 -13.80 -1.59 -13.88
C ILE A 127 -12.45 -1.06 -13.44
N GLU A 128 -12.31 0.25 -13.24
CA GLU A 128 -11.06 0.86 -12.86
C GLU A 128 -10.47 0.26 -11.56
N PRO A 129 -11.20 0.15 -10.44
CA PRO A 129 -10.68 -0.47 -9.22
C PRO A 129 -10.29 -1.94 -9.38
N ILE A 130 -10.97 -2.69 -10.25
CA ILE A 130 -10.63 -4.09 -10.54
C ILE A 130 -9.28 -4.17 -11.24
N ILE A 131 -9.05 -3.33 -12.27
CA ILE A 131 -7.77 -3.27 -12.99
C ILE A 131 -6.65 -2.78 -12.05
N ASN A 132 -6.93 -1.81 -11.19
CA ASN A 132 -5.98 -1.33 -10.17
C ASN A 132 -5.64 -2.40 -9.14
N GLY A 133 -6.59 -3.22 -8.73
CA GLY A 133 -6.34 -4.38 -7.87
C GLY A 133 -5.42 -5.41 -8.54
N PHE A 134 -5.63 -5.69 -9.82
CA PHE A 134 -4.74 -6.56 -10.60
C PHE A 134 -3.33 -5.96 -10.77
N TRP A 135 -3.25 -4.67 -11.05
CA TRP A 135 -1.98 -3.93 -11.09
C TRP A 135 -1.20 -4.03 -9.77
N PHE A 136 -1.88 -3.79 -8.65
CA PHE A 136 -1.29 -3.94 -7.33
C PHE A 136 -0.74 -5.35 -7.09
N TYR A 137 -1.51 -6.37 -7.45
CA TYR A 137 -1.10 -7.77 -7.32
C TYR A 137 0.16 -8.05 -8.13
N LEU A 138 0.20 -7.67 -9.41
CA LEU A 138 1.38 -7.86 -10.26
C LEU A 138 2.61 -7.15 -9.70
N LEU A 139 2.45 -5.91 -9.26
CA LEU A 139 3.52 -5.13 -8.69
C LEU A 139 4.10 -5.78 -7.43
N PHE A 140 3.22 -6.28 -6.57
CA PHE A 140 3.60 -6.97 -5.33
C PHE A 140 4.36 -8.27 -5.62
N GLU A 141 3.91 -9.08 -6.56
CA GLU A 141 4.58 -10.32 -6.96
C GLU A 141 5.96 -10.06 -7.57
N VAL A 142 6.08 -9.10 -8.50
CA VAL A 142 7.36 -8.70 -9.10
C VAL A 142 8.34 -8.21 -8.03
N PHE A 143 7.86 -7.41 -7.08
CA PHE A 143 8.68 -6.89 -6.00
C PHE A 143 9.19 -7.97 -5.04
N ASN A 144 8.34 -8.92 -4.66
CA ASN A 144 8.71 -10.06 -3.84
C ASN A 144 9.73 -10.96 -4.56
N PHE A 145 9.53 -11.22 -5.85
CA PHE A 145 10.46 -12.00 -6.66
C PHE A 145 11.84 -11.31 -6.73
N TYR A 146 11.86 -10.00 -6.92
CA TYR A 146 13.11 -9.22 -6.94
C TYR A 146 13.84 -9.28 -5.60
N LYS A 147 13.13 -9.07 -4.49
CA LYS A 147 13.72 -9.19 -3.13
C LYS A 147 14.31 -10.57 -2.87
N PHE A 148 13.59 -11.61 -3.21
CA PHE A 148 14.07 -13.00 -3.06
C PHE A 148 15.37 -13.23 -3.85
N LYS A 149 15.43 -12.75 -5.10
CA LYS A 149 16.61 -12.90 -5.95
C LYS A 149 17.84 -12.15 -5.39
N VAL A 150 17.65 -10.95 -4.86
CA VAL A 150 18.72 -10.16 -4.23
C VAL A 150 19.26 -10.85 -2.99
N GLN A 151 18.39 -11.36 -2.12
CA GLN A 151 18.79 -12.08 -0.90
C GLN A 151 19.57 -13.36 -1.19
N THR A 152 19.13 -14.16 -2.16
CA THR A 152 19.84 -15.38 -2.57
C THR A 152 21.19 -15.09 -3.17
N SER A 153 21.33 -14.01 -3.95
CA SER A 153 22.61 -13.58 -4.52
C SER A 153 23.60 -13.09 -3.44
N ALA A 154 23.10 -12.39 -2.41
CA ALA A 154 23.91 -11.95 -1.28
C ALA A 154 24.39 -13.12 -0.41
N ALA A 155 23.53 -14.09 -0.14
CA ALA A 155 23.87 -15.31 0.60
C ALA A 155 24.92 -16.16 -0.14
N GLY A 156 24.80 -16.28 -1.46
CA GLY A 156 25.79 -17.00 -2.30
C GLY A 156 27.16 -16.32 -2.34
N ARG A 157 27.23 -14.99 -2.24
CA ARG A 157 28.52 -14.27 -2.12
C ARG A 157 29.19 -14.48 -0.77
N SER A 158 28.41 -14.51 0.33
CA SER A 158 28.93 -14.75 1.68
C SER A 158 29.50 -16.17 1.82
N SER A 159 28.90 -17.15 1.16
CA SER A 159 29.38 -18.54 1.15
C SER A 159 30.67 -18.73 0.36
N LYS A 160 30.93 -17.93 -0.68
CA LYS A 160 32.13 -18.01 -1.52
C LYS A 160 33.38 -17.36 -0.92
N ASN A 161 33.26 -16.55 0.15
CA ASN A 161 34.38 -15.93 0.85
C ASN A 161 34.40 -16.31 2.35
N PRO A 162 34.75 -17.57 2.70
CA PRO A 162 34.78 -18.02 4.09
C PRO A 162 35.92 -17.36 4.91
N SER A 163 36.91 -16.75 4.27
CA SER A 163 38.05 -16.10 4.93
C SER A 163 37.66 -14.87 5.80
N LEU A 164 36.54 -14.19 5.52
CA LEU A 164 36.09 -13.06 6.31
C LEU A 164 35.30 -13.48 7.56
N SER A 165 34.77 -14.69 7.63
CA SER A 165 34.00 -15.19 8.78
C SER A 165 34.88 -15.84 9.86
N GLN A 166 36.08 -16.25 9.54
CA GLN A 166 36.99 -16.90 10.52
C GLN A 166 37.88 -15.92 11.27
N SER A 167 38.11 -14.73 10.75
CA SER A 167 38.95 -13.70 11.43
C SER A 167 38.36 -13.19 12.76
N SER A 168 37.07 -13.39 13.01
CA SER A 168 36.44 -12.94 14.26
C SER A 168 36.43 -13.96 15.40
N LYS A 169 36.88 -15.21 15.14
CA LYS A 169 36.86 -16.28 16.16
C LYS A 169 38.18 -16.44 16.93
N PHE A 170 39.26 -15.80 16.50
CA PHE A 170 40.54 -15.89 17.17
C PHE A 170 41.03 -14.52 17.67
N ALA A 171 40.31 -13.92 18.63
CA ALA A 171 40.91 -12.93 19.51
C ALA A 171 41.33 -13.64 20.81
N PRO A 172 42.62 -13.63 21.21
CA PRO A 172 43.05 -14.23 22.46
C PRO A 172 42.45 -13.46 23.64
N ILE A 173 41.82 -14.21 24.55
CA ILE A 173 41.35 -13.70 25.83
C ILE A 173 42.61 -13.38 26.66
N ASN A 174 42.99 -12.09 26.69
CA ASN A 174 44.07 -11.63 27.54
C ASN A 174 43.57 -11.51 28.99
N ASN A 175 43.71 -12.61 29.72
CA ASN A 175 43.34 -12.73 31.12
C ASN A 175 44.48 -12.12 31.95
N ARG A 176 44.54 -10.78 32.10
CA ARG A 176 45.35 -10.14 33.14
C ARG A 176 44.56 -10.14 34.42
N LYS A 177 44.85 -11.11 35.27
CA LYS A 177 44.66 -11.04 36.71
C LYS A 177 45.61 -9.95 37.22
N ASN A 178 45.11 -8.87 37.77
CA ASN A 178 45.85 -8.05 38.71
C ASN A 178 45.51 -8.59 40.10
N LEU A 179 46.53 -9.24 40.68
CA LEU A 179 46.76 -9.34 42.10
C LEU A 179 47.37 -8.00 42.51
N ASP A 180 46.72 -7.31 43.42
CA ASP A 180 47.26 -6.68 44.63
C ASP A 180 46.12 -5.92 45.30
#